data_4a97f9dba26b436fdd79d3916018a284
#
_entry.id   4a97f9dba26b436fdd79d3916018a284
#
_cell.length_a   1.000
_cell.length_b   1.000
_cell.length_c   1.000
_cell.angle_alpha   90.00
_cell.angle_beta   90.00
_cell.angle_gamma   90.00
#
_symmetry.space_group_name_H-M   'P 1'
#
loop_
_entity.id
_entity.type
_entity.pdbx_description
1 polymer ?
#
loop_
_entity_poly.entity_id
_entity_poly.type
_entity_poly.pdbx_seq_one_letter_code
_entity_poly.pdbx_strand_id
1 'polypeptide(L)'
;GQANPGFFNDETAMKMALGKGGTLEDARDWTIVGCIQAGPGGGGTDGSPDAGYVNVGKMVEFVLHNGIDPRTGKLMGLRTGDPREFTNIEQFKDALKKQIIHAYDQIRIGYNLMQSIHMNRYLVIFASMVTAGCVESGKSVQQGGARVSTCGMYVTGAANLADCIAAVEKCVFEDGDVTMDELIAACDANFEGYERLR
;
A
#
# COMPACT_ATOMS: atom_id res chain seq x y z
N GLY A 1 12.14 17.11 -7.72
CA GLY A 1 11.63 16.93 -9.07
C GLY A 1 10.15 16.61 -9.07
N GLN A 2 9.42 17.18 -10.00
CA GLN A 2 8.01 16.80 -10.17
C GLN A 2 7.97 15.48 -10.93
N ALA A 3 7.26 14.47 -10.40
CA ALA A 3 7.06 13.17 -11.05
C ALA A 3 6.02 13.25 -12.19
N ASN A 4 6.11 14.27 -13.02
CA ASN A 4 5.19 14.51 -14.10
C ASN A 4 5.99 14.69 -15.42
N PRO A 5 5.70 13.88 -16.48
CA PRO A 5 4.66 12.86 -16.60
C PRO A 5 4.95 11.59 -15.81
N GLY A 6 3.89 10.85 -15.44
CA GLY A 6 4.01 9.52 -14.87
C GLY A 6 4.42 8.50 -15.94
N PHE A 7 5.32 7.58 -15.57
CA PHE A 7 5.73 6.48 -16.42
C PHE A 7 5.17 5.17 -15.89
N PHE A 8 4.58 4.39 -16.77
CA PHE A 8 4.00 3.09 -16.44
C PHE A 8 4.76 1.99 -17.18
N ASN A 9 4.91 0.85 -16.52
CA ASN A 9 5.61 -0.29 -17.09
C ASN A 9 4.58 -1.30 -17.60
N ASP A 10 4.61 -1.56 -18.92
CA ASP A 10 3.73 -2.52 -19.58
C ASP A 10 3.80 -3.91 -18.96
N GLU A 11 5.00 -4.39 -18.65
CA GLU A 11 5.18 -5.73 -18.08
C GLU A 11 4.49 -5.87 -16.72
N THR A 12 4.56 -4.85 -15.87
CA THR A 12 3.90 -4.84 -14.56
C THR A 12 2.38 -4.81 -14.71
N ALA A 13 1.86 -3.96 -15.59
CA ALA A 13 0.43 -3.85 -15.86
C ALA A 13 -0.14 -5.15 -16.46
N MET A 14 0.57 -5.76 -17.42
CA MET A 14 0.19 -7.04 -18.00
C MET A 14 0.20 -8.18 -16.96
N LYS A 15 1.22 -8.25 -16.11
CA LYS A 15 1.27 -9.24 -15.01
C LYS A 15 0.09 -9.10 -14.05
N MET A 16 -0.32 -7.87 -13.76
CA MET A 16 -1.50 -7.62 -12.93
C MET A 16 -2.77 -8.17 -13.59
N ALA A 17 -3.02 -7.88 -14.86
CA ALA A 17 -4.20 -8.36 -15.58
C ALA A 17 -4.23 -9.89 -15.67
N LEU A 18 -3.11 -10.52 -16.02
CA LEU A 18 -2.98 -11.99 -16.06
C LEU A 18 -3.19 -12.61 -14.69
N GLY A 19 -2.66 -12.02 -13.64
CA GLY A 19 -2.86 -12.49 -12.24
C GLY A 19 -4.30 -12.41 -11.76
N LYS A 20 -5.16 -11.65 -12.44
CA LYS A 20 -6.60 -11.53 -12.19
C LYS A 20 -7.45 -12.42 -13.09
N GLY A 21 -6.85 -13.31 -13.86
CA GLY A 21 -7.54 -14.25 -14.76
C GLY A 21 -7.87 -13.67 -16.14
N GLY A 22 -7.35 -12.50 -16.48
CA GLY A 22 -7.43 -11.95 -17.83
C GLY A 22 -6.62 -12.78 -18.84
N THR A 23 -7.00 -12.72 -20.10
CA THR A 23 -6.24 -13.31 -21.21
C THR A 23 -5.03 -12.46 -21.55
N LEU A 24 -4.12 -12.97 -22.39
CA LEU A 24 -2.99 -12.16 -22.90
C LEU A 24 -3.47 -10.96 -23.72
N GLU A 25 -4.60 -11.09 -24.42
CA GLU A 25 -5.23 -9.98 -25.14
C GLU A 25 -5.72 -8.91 -24.16
N ASP A 26 -6.46 -9.29 -23.12
CA ASP A 26 -6.87 -8.37 -22.05
C ASP A 26 -5.68 -7.68 -21.38
N ALA A 27 -4.60 -8.43 -21.17
CA ALA A 27 -3.39 -7.89 -20.55
C ALA A 27 -2.68 -6.86 -21.42
N ARG A 28 -2.68 -7.06 -22.75
CA ARG A 28 -2.11 -6.11 -23.71
C ARG A 28 -2.96 -4.86 -23.93
N ASP A 29 -4.25 -4.97 -23.65
CA ASP A 29 -5.22 -3.87 -23.73
C ASP A 29 -5.38 -3.11 -22.40
N TRP A 30 -4.36 -3.16 -21.55
CA TRP A 30 -4.39 -2.38 -20.32
C TRP A 30 -4.40 -0.88 -20.60
N THR A 31 -4.99 -0.11 -19.72
CA THR A 31 -5.05 1.35 -19.82
C THR A 31 -4.85 2.00 -18.45
N ILE A 32 -4.71 3.32 -18.46
CA ILE A 32 -4.67 4.10 -17.22
C ILE A 32 -6.11 4.41 -16.80
N VAL A 33 -6.45 4.02 -15.58
CA VAL A 33 -7.73 4.30 -14.94
C VAL A 33 -7.54 5.41 -13.90
N GLY A 34 -8.36 6.43 -13.98
CA GLY A 34 -8.20 7.59 -13.10
C GLY A 34 -6.88 8.33 -13.38
N CYS A 35 -6.12 8.63 -12.32
CA CYS A 35 -4.92 9.47 -12.45
C CYS A 35 -3.60 8.67 -12.54
N ILE A 36 -3.46 7.56 -11.83
CA ILE A 36 -2.18 6.81 -11.70
C ILE A 36 -2.34 5.30 -11.57
N GLN A 37 -3.45 4.74 -11.98
CA GLN A 37 -3.72 3.31 -11.83
C GLN A 37 -3.72 2.61 -13.17
N ALA A 38 -3.05 1.45 -13.28
CA ALA A 38 -3.19 0.54 -14.39
C ALA A 38 -4.43 -0.33 -14.17
N GLY A 39 -5.27 -0.43 -15.18
CA GLY A 39 -6.50 -1.21 -15.13
C GLY A 39 -6.78 -1.92 -16.46
N PRO A 40 -7.80 -2.75 -16.54
CA PRO A 40 -8.20 -3.38 -17.79
C PRO A 40 -8.73 -2.32 -18.76
N GLY A 41 -8.45 -2.50 -20.03
CA GLY A 41 -9.01 -1.70 -21.13
C GLY A 41 -10.48 -2.01 -21.36
N GLY A 42 -10.92 -2.02 -22.62
CA GLY A 42 -12.33 -2.16 -22.98
C GLY A 42 -13.05 -3.43 -22.54
N GLY A 43 -12.34 -4.43 -22.03
CA GLY A 43 -12.89 -5.74 -21.65
C GLY A 43 -13.14 -5.94 -20.17
N GLY A 44 -13.01 -4.94 -19.33
CA GLY A 44 -13.15 -5.14 -17.91
C GLY A 44 -13.56 -3.90 -17.14
N THR A 45 -13.45 -3.97 -15.84
CA THR A 45 -13.70 -2.84 -14.94
C THR A 45 -12.68 -2.80 -13.82
N ASP A 46 -12.37 -1.61 -13.37
CA ASP A 46 -11.73 -1.39 -12.08
C ASP A 46 -12.82 -1.29 -11.01
N GLY A 47 -13.03 -2.41 -10.31
CA GLY A 47 -14.13 -2.55 -9.36
C GLY A 47 -14.02 -1.63 -8.14
N SER A 48 -12.79 -1.24 -7.77
CA SER A 48 -12.52 -0.25 -6.73
C SER A 48 -11.07 0.21 -6.84
N PRO A 49 -10.81 1.30 -7.53
CA PRO A 49 -9.46 1.86 -7.65
C PRO A 49 -8.90 2.31 -6.29
N ASP A 50 -9.77 2.69 -5.37
CA ASP A 50 -9.45 3.28 -4.07
C ASP A 50 -9.87 2.38 -2.91
N ALA A 51 -9.48 1.10 -2.93
CA ALA A 51 -9.78 0.17 -1.84
C ALA A 51 -9.16 0.62 -0.50
N GLY A 52 -8.11 1.41 -0.54
CA GLY A 52 -7.48 2.01 0.63
C GLY A 52 -6.12 2.65 0.32
N TYR A 53 -5.64 3.40 1.30
CA TYR A 53 -4.36 4.11 1.24
C TYR A 53 -3.45 3.64 2.37
N VAL A 54 -2.22 3.27 2.06
CA VAL A 54 -1.19 2.92 3.04
C VAL A 54 -0.06 3.94 2.95
N ASN A 55 0.18 4.65 4.05
CA ASN A 55 1.39 5.45 4.19
C ASN A 55 2.50 4.56 4.76
N VAL A 56 3.38 4.07 3.90
CA VAL A 56 4.47 3.17 4.34
C VAL A 56 5.57 3.91 5.11
N GLY A 57 5.71 5.22 4.94
CA GLY A 57 6.56 6.04 5.80
C GLY A 57 6.12 6.03 7.27
N LYS A 58 4.80 6.03 7.53
CA LYS A 58 4.25 5.92 8.89
C LYS A 58 4.58 4.57 9.56
N MET A 59 4.82 3.52 8.76
CA MET A 59 5.20 2.21 9.30
C MET A 59 6.57 2.25 10.00
N VAL A 60 7.46 3.16 9.61
CA VAL A 60 8.73 3.39 10.30
C VAL A 60 8.48 3.87 11.73
N GLU A 61 7.59 4.83 11.94
CA GLU A 61 7.23 5.29 13.28
C GLU A 61 6.65 4.14 14.14
N PHE A 62 5.83 3.26 13.54
CA PHE A 62 5.31 2.10 14.25
C PHE A 62 6.40 1.08 14.61
N VAL A 63 7.47 0.95 13.83
CA VAL A 63 8.63 0.15 14.23
C VAL A 63 9.37 0.82 15.38
N LEU A 64 9.68 2.12 15.26
CA LEU A 64 10.41 2.88 16.28
C LEU A 64 9.70 2.91 17.64
N HIS A 65 8.36 2.84 17.65
CA HIS A 65 7.53 2.91 18.87
C HIS A 65 6.81 1.58 19.17
N ASN A 66 7.29 0.45 18.64
CA ASN A 66 6.72 -0.89 18.89
C ASN A 66 5.20 -0.94 18.72
N GLY A 67 4.70 -0.38 17.61
CA GLY A 67 3.29 -0.36 17.22
C GLY A 67 2.45 0.77 17.83
N ILE A 68 3.01 1.58 18.70
CA ILE A 68 2.31 2.73 19.28
C ILE A 68 2.43 3.93 18.34
N ASP A 69 1.32 4.60 18.08
CA ASP A 69 1.35 5.88 17.40
C ASP A 69 1.78 6.98 18.39
N PRO A 70 2.94 7.64 18.17
CA PRO A 70 3.46 8.61 19.14
C PRO A 70 2.55 9.83 19.31
N ARG A 71 1.77 10.18 18.29
CA ARG A 71 0.86 11.32 18.33
C ARG A 71 -0.38 11.07 19.21
N THR A 72 -0.89 9.84 19.22
CA THR A 72 -2.13 9.49 19.95
C THR A 72 -1.91 8.66 21.20
N GLY A 73 -0.72 8.07 21.36
CA GLY A 73 -0.37 7.14 22.42
C GLY A 73 -1.10 5.78 22.31
N LYS A 74 -1.80 5.51 21.20
CA LYS A 74 -2.58 4.28 21.02
C LYS A 74 -1.78 3.22 20.25
N LEU A 75 -2.04 1.97 20.58
CA LEU A 75 -1.55 0.84 19.79
C LEU A 75 -2.32 0.80 18.46
N MET A 76 -1.66 1.20 17.38
CA MET A 76 -2.22 1.26 16.03
C MET A 76 -1.58 0.24 15.09
N GLY A 77 -0.32 -0.12 15.33
CA GLY A 77 0.41 -1.15 14.59
C GLY A 77 0.57 -2.44 15.40
N LEU A 78 1.43 -3.33 14.91
CA LEU A 78 1.82 -4.56 15.62
C LEU A 78 2.92 -4.26 16.65
N ARG A 79 2.97 -5.04 17.71
CA ARG A 79 4.16 -5.12 18.54
C ARG A 79 5.20 -5.99 17.84
N THR A 80 6.24 -5.36 17.30
CA THR A 80 7.31 -6.02 16.53
C THR A 80 8.62 -6.19 17.30
N GLY A 81 8.62 -5.83 18.57
CA GLY A 81 9.79 -5.79 19.44
C GLY A 81 10.29 -4.37 19.68
N ASP A 82 11.12 -4.19 20.69
CA ASP A 82 11.78 -2.90 20.94
C ASP A 82 12.91 -2.72 19.92
N PRO A 83 12.90 -1.69 19.08
CA PRO A 83 13.94 -1.46 18.09
C PRO A 83 15.32 -1.21 18.69
N ARG A 84 15.41 -0.83 19.96
CA ARG A 84 16.68 -0.68 20.71
C ARG A 84 17.42 -2.01 20.90
N GLU A 85 16.68 -3.13 20.84
CA GLU A 85 17.23 -4.48 20.94
C GLU A 85 17.66 -5.05 19.58
N PHE A 86 17.40 -4.37 18.48
CA PHE A 86 17.79 -4.83 17.16
C PHE A 86 19.30 -4.72 16.98
N THR A 87 19.90 -5.79 16.52
CA THR A 87 21.36 -5.90 16.35
C THR A 87 21.83 -5.72 14.91
N ASN A 88 20.91 -5.69 13.95
CA ASN A 88 21.19 -5.52 12.53
C ASN A 88 19.96 -4.96 11.80
N ILE A 89 20.22 -4.44 10.60
CA ILE A 89 19.19 -3.84 9.75
C ILE A 89 18.12 -4.84 9.31
N GLU A 90 18.44 -6.13 9.19
CA GLU A 90 17.45 -7.11 8.74
C GLU A 90 16.33 -7.32 9.75
N GLN A 91 16.61 -7.20 11.06
CA GLN A 91 15.58 -7.20 12.09
C GLN A 91 14.64 -5.98 11.99
N PHE A 92 15.19 -4.83 11.68
CA PHE A 92 14.40 -3.61 11.42
C PHE A 92 13.53 -3.77 10.16
N LYS A 93 14.11 -4.25 9.05
CA LYS A 93 13.38 -4.51 7.81
C LYS A 93 12.27 -5.56 8.01
N ASP A 94 12.52 -6.58 8.83
CA ASP A 94 11.51 -7.62 9.13
C ASP A 94 10.36 -7.08 9.97
N ALA A 95 10.66 -6.26 10.98
CA ALA A 95 9.66 -5.54 11.77
C ALA A 95 8.82 -4.62 10.87
N LEU A 96 9.45 -3.86 9.99
CA LEU A 96 8.80 -2.98 9.02
C LEU A 96 7.89 -3.74 8.06
N LYS A 97 8.35 -4.87 7.52
CA LYS A 97 7.55 -5.75 6.68
C LYS A 97 6.28 -6.24 7.40
N LYS A 98 6.40 -6.61 8.66
CA LYS A 98 5.25 -7.01 9.49
C LYS A 98 4.24 -5.87 9.67
N GLN A 99 4.69 -4.64 9.91
CA GLN A 99 3.82 -3.47 10.02
C GLN A 99 3.08 -3.20 8.70
N ILE A 100 3.79 -3.25 7.57
CA ILE A 100 3.20 -3.04 6.24
C ILE A 100 2.13 -4.11 5.95
N ILE A 101 2.45 -5.39 6.16
CA ILE A 101 1.50 -6.50 5.96
C ILE A 101 0.26 -6.30 6.84
N HIS A 102 0.44 -5.93 8.10
CA HIS A 102 -0.67 -5.66 9.00
C HIS A 102 -1.58 -4.54 8.49
N ALA A 103 -1.00 -3.43 8.03
CA ALA A 103 -1.77 -2.32 7.47
C ALA A 103 -2.58 -2.74 6.24
N TYR A 104 -1.98 -3.53 5.34
CA TYR A 104 -2.68 -4.11 4.19
C TYR A 104 -3.83 -5.03 4.61
N ASP A 105 -3.62 -5.87 5.61
CA ASP A 105 -4.67 -6.78 6.11
C ASP A 105 -5.85 -6.02 6.71
N GLN A 106 -5.61 -4.92 7.43
CA GLN A 106 -6.71 -4.09 7.95
C GLN A 106 -7.55 -3.48 6.82
N ILE A 107 -6.89 -2.96 5.77
CA ILE A 107 -7.59 -2.44 4.58
C ILE A 107 -8.37 -3.56 3.89
N ARG A 108 -7.75 -4.73 3.69
CA ARG A 108 -8.39 -5.89 3.05
C ARG A 108 -9.65 -6.34 3.78
N ILE A 109 -9.62 -6.38 5.13
CA ILE A 109 -10.77 -6.73 5.95
C ILE A 109 -11.89 -5.69 5.77
N GLY A 110 -11.56 -4.40 5.89
CA GLY A 110 -12.51 -3.30 5.71
C GLY A 110 -13.12 -3.28 4.31
N TYR A 111 -12.28 -3.45 3.28
CA TYR A 111 -12.71 -3.53 1.89
C TYR A 111 -13.65 -4.71 1.64
N ASN A 112 -13.32 -5.91 2.12
CA ASN A 112 -14.16 -7.10 1.96
C ASN A 112 -15.54 -6.92 2.63
N LEU A 113 -15.59 -6.28 3.80
CA LEU A 113 -16.84 -5.94 4.46
C LEU A 113 -17.67 -4.96 3.63
N MET A 114 -17.05 -3.90 3.12
CA MET A 114 -17.71 -2.93 2.24
C MET A 114 -18.23 -3.59 0.97
N GLN A 115 -17.44 -4.43 0.31
CA GLN A 115 -17.85 -5.17 -0.87
C GLN A 115 -19.03 -6.11 -0.59
N SER A 116 -19.02 -6.78 0.54
CA SER A 116 -20.16 -7.62 0.97
C SER A 116 -21.46 -6.82 1.08
N ILE A 117 -21.41 -5.61 1.57
CA ILE A 117 -22.56 -4.70 1.64
C ILE A 117 -22.99 -4.28 0.22
N HIS A 118 -22.04 -3.88 -0.63
CA HIS A 118 -22.33 -3.46 -2.01
C HIS A 118 -22.95 -4.59 -2.83
N MET A 119 -22.42 -5.80 -2.75
CA MET A 119 -22.97 -6.97 -3.45
C MET A 119 -24.42 -7.27 -3.11
N ASN A 120 -24.88 -6.91 -1.93
CA ASN A 120 -26.21 -7.24 -1.43
C ASN A 120 -27.19 -6.05 -1.41
N ARG A 121 -26.69 -4.82 -1.39
CA ARG A 121 -27.53 -3.63 -1.13
C ARG A 121 -27.41 -2.53 -2.19
N TYR A 122 -26.28 -2.43 -2.90
CA TYR A 122 -25.97 -1.29 -3.76
C TYR A 122 -25.44 -1.73 -5.12
N LEU A 123 -26.30 -2.40 -5.91
CA LEU A 123 -25.95 -2.84 -7.25
C LEU A 123 -25.94 -1.65 -8.23
N VAL A 124 -24.86 -1.47 -8.96
CA VAL A 124 -24.74 -0.43 -9.99
C VAL A 124 -25.22 -1.00 -11.34
N ILE A 125 -26.53 -0.99 -11.55
CA ILE A 125 -27.17 -1.66 -12.69
C ILE A 125 -26.72 -1.05 -14.02
N PHE A 126 -26.72 0.28 -14.15
CA PHE A 126 -26.34 0.93 -15.41
C PHE A 126 -24.89 0.67 -15.81
N ALA A 127 -23.93 0.71 -14.86
CA ALA A 127 -22.55 0.36 -15.12
C ALA A 127 -22.44 -1.11 -15.52
N SER A 128 -23.20 -2.00 -14.88
CA SER A 128 -23.21 -3.42 -15.19
C SER A 128 -23.75 -3.73 -16.61
N MET A 129 -24.72 -2.97 -17.08
CA MET A 129 -25.28 -3.14 -18.44
C MET A 129 -24.24 -2.84 -19.55
N VAL A 130 -23.27 -1.97 -19.30
CA VAL A 130 -22.25 -1.56 -20.28
C VAL A 130 -20.88 -2.19 -20.01
N THR A 131 -20.79 -3.05 -19.00
CA THR A 131 -19.53 -3.72 -18.65
C THR A 131 -19.53 -5.15 -19.21
N ALA A 132 -18.52 -5.49 -20.01
CA ALA A 132 -18.39 -6.81 -20.62
C ALA A 132 -18.36 -7.93 -19.56
N GLY A 133 -19.14 -8.99 -19.80
CA GLY A 133 -19.28 -10.13 -18.90
C GLY A 133 -20.46 -10.04 -17.93
N CYS A 134 -20.94 -8.85 -17.60
CA CYS A 134 -22.02 -8.68 -16.62
C CYS A 134 -23.37 -9.21 -17.15
N VAL A 135 -23.72 -8.87 -18.38
CA VAL A 135 -24.97 -9.34 -18.99
C VAL A 135 -24.93 -10.82 -19.21
N GLU A 136 -23.83 -11.34 -19.74
CA GLU A 136 -23.63 -12.77 -20.04
C GLU A 136 -23.65 -13.63 -18.76
N SER A 137 -23.09 -13.12 -17.67
CA SER A 137 -23.06 -13.84 -16.38
C SER A 137 -24.31 -13.66 -15.53
N GLY A 138 -25.17 -12.68 -15.88
CA GLY A 138 -26.32 -12.29 -15.06
C GLY A 138 -25.94 -11.70 -13.71
N LYS A 139 -24.73 -11.15 -13.58
CA LYS A 139 -24.21 -10.59 -12.34
C LYS A 139 -23.81 -9.11 -12.54
N SER A 140 -24.01 -8.32 -11.50
CA SER A 140 -23.51 -6.93 -11.51
C SER A 140 -21.98 -6.87 -11.38
N VAL A 141 -21.41 -5.68 -11.64
CA VAL A 141 -20.00 -5.42 -11.40
C VAL A 141 -19.59 -5.77 -9.97
N GLN A 142 -20.41 -5.38 -8.97
CA GLN A 142 -20.14 -5.64 -7.56
C GLN A 142 -20.18 -7.13 -7.20
N GLN A 143 -20.92 -7.92 -7.98
CA GLN A 143 -21.05 -9.39 -7.81
C GLN A 143 -19.99 -10.15 -8.62
N GLY A 144 -19.02 -9.46 -9.20
CA GLY A 144 -17.98 -10.08 -10.01
C GLY A 144 -18.45 -10.49 -11.41
N GLY A 145 -19.44 -9.79 -11.98
CA GLY A 145 -19.96 -10.06 -13.32
C GLY A 145 -19.03 -9.64 -14.45
N ALA A 146 -18.15 -8.69 -14.22
CA ALA A 146 -17.21 -8.22 -15.23
C ALA A 146 -16.21 -9.32 -15.64
N ARG A 147 -15.82 -9.35 -16.92
CA ARG A 147 -14.86 -10.30 -17.46
C ARG A 147 -13.51 -10.23 -16.77
N VAL A 148 -13.01 -9.01 -16.54
CA VAL A 148 -11.82 -8.73 -15.74
C VAL A 148 -12.17 -7.68 -14.71
N SER A 149 -11.88 -7.93 -13.44
CA SER A 149 -12.09 -6.97 -12.37
C SER A 149 -10.82 -6.80 -11.57
N THR A 150 -10.41 -5.57 -11.37
CA THR A 150 -9.24 -5.20 -10.57
C THR A 150 -9.66 -4.44 -9.31
N CYS A 151 -8.78 -4.44 -8.33
CA CYS A 151 -8.92 -3.67 -7.11
C CYS A 151 -7.54 -3.12 -6.76
N GLY A 152 -7.44 -1.85 -6.47
CA GLY A 152 -6.19 -1.16 -6.17
C GLY A 152 -6.12 -0.66 -4.73
N MET A 153 -4.92 -0.72 -4.16
CA MET A 153 -4.57 -0.01 -2.94
C MET A 153 -3.44 0.96 -3.27
N TYR A 154 -3.56 2.19 -2.80
CA TYR A 154 -2.51 3.19 -2.98
C TYR A 154 -1.45 3.09 -1.89
N VAL A 155 -0.19 3.18 -2.32
CA VAL A 155 0.96 3.25 -1.43
C VAL A 155 1.54 4.65 -1.53
N THR A 156 1.64 5.33 -0.40
CA THR A 156 2.27 6.66 -0.29
C THR A 156 3.51 6.59 0.58
N GLY A 157 4.47 7.49 0.34
CA GLY A 157 5.68 7.59 1.15
C GLY A 157 6.75 6.52 0.86
N ALA A 158 6.73 5.87 -0.33
CA ALA A 158 7.72 4.86 -0.68
C ALA A 158 9.15 5.40 -0.74
N ALA A 159 9.34 6.61 -1.29
CA ALA A 159 10.65 7.27 -1.29
C ALA A 159 11.12 7.59 0.13
N ASN A 160 10.24 8.18 0.96
CA ASN A 160 10.54 8.43 2.37
C ASN A 160 10.92 7.15 3.12
N LEU A 161 10.21 6.04 2.85
CA LEU A 161 10.53 4.75 3.44
C LEU A 161 11.93 4.29 3.05
N ALA A 162 12.29 4.39 1.77
CA ALA A 162 13.62 4.01 1.28
C ALA A 162 14.73 4.85 1.94
N ASP A 163 14.52 6.16 2.03
CA ASP A 163 15.45 7.08 2.71
C ASP A 163 15.59 6.76 4.20
N CYS A 164 14.47 6.46 4.88
CA CYS A 164 14.50 6.06 6.30
C CYS A 164 15.27 4.75 6.50
N ILE A 165 15.06 3.74 5.65
CA ILE A 165 15.81 2.48 5.74
C ILE A 165 17.30 2.74 5.54
N ALA A 166 17.68 3.50 4.51
CA ALA A 166 19.07 3.82 4.22
C ALA A 166 19.72 4.61 5.37
N ALA A 167 19.01 5.57 5.95
CA ALA A 167 19.50 6.35 7.08
C ALA A 167 19.72 5.48 8.34
N VAL A 168 18.76 4.60 8.67
CA VAL A 168 18.89 3.67 9.80
C VAL A 168 20.04 2.69 9.56
N GLU A 169 20.13 2.11 8.36
CA GLU A 169 21.20 1.18 7.99
C GLU A 169 22.56 1.84 8.13
N LYS A 170 22.73 3.01 7.55
CA LYS A 170 23.99 3.73 7.52
C LYS A 170 24.41 4.24 8.91
N CYS A 171 23.54 5.04 9.55
CA CYS A 171 23.92 5.77 10.76
C CYS A 171 23.91 4.91 12.02
N VAL A 172 22.99 3.94 12.10
CA VAL A 172 22.83 3.11 13.32
C VAL A 172 23.63 1.81 13.24
N PHE A 173 23.55 1.08 12.11
CA PHE A 173 24.11 -0.27 12.03
C PHE A 173 25.47 -0.35 11.36
N GLU A 174 25.79 0.49 10.38
CA GLU A 174 27.11 0.47 9.70
C GLU A 174 28.12 1.37 10.39
N ASP A 175 27.86 2.66 10.48
CA ASP A 175 28.80 3.65 11.03
C ASP A 175 28.76 3.66 12.57
N GLY A 176 27.59 3.38 13.17
CA GLY A 176 27.41 3.40 14.62
C GLY A 176 27.51 4.80 15.24
N ASP A 177 27.32 5.84 14.42
CA ASP A 177 27.42 7.24 14.84
C ASP A 177 26.24 7.68 15.72
N VAL A 178 25.12 6.98 15.62
CA VAL A 178 23.85 7.26 16.31
C VAL A 178 23.31 5.95 16.88
N THR A 179 22.95 5.97 18.15
CA THR A 179 22.20 4.84 18.73
C THR A 179 20.74 4.88 18.32
N MET A 180 20.07 3.72 18.32
CA MET A 180 18.62 3.65 18.05
C MET A 180 17.83 4.51 19.04
N ASP A 181 18.27 4.62 20.29
CA ASP A 181 17.64 5.43 21.32
C ASP A 181 17.75 6.92 21.03
N GLU A 182 18.94 7.39 20.60
CA GLU A 182 19.15 8.77 20.16
C GLU A 182 18.32 9.12 18.92
N LEU A 183 18.23 8.18 17.96
CA LEU A 183 17.42 8.37 16.76
C LEU A 183 15.94 8.53 17.11
N ILE A 184 15.40 7.67 17.97
CA ILE A 184 14.01 7.77 18.43
C ILE A 184 13.77 9.09 19.15
N ALA A 185 14.65 9.46 20.08
CA ALA A 185 14.54 10.72 20.81
C ALA A 185 14.59 11.96 19.88
N ALA A 186 15.47 11.94 18.87
CA ALA A 186 15.55 12.98 17.85
C ALA A 186 14.28 13.08 17.01
N CYS A 187 13.71 11.95 16.59
CA CYS A 187 12.45 11.91 15.85
C CYS A 187 11.29 12.45 16.70
N ASP A 188 11.21 12.06 17.95
CA ASP A 188 10.16 12.52 18.89
C ASP A 188 10.24 14.01 19.17
N ALA A 189 11.47 14.56 19.21
CA ALA A 189 11.74 15.99 19.33
C ALA A 189 11.63 16.74 18.00
N ASN A 190 11.24 16.11 16.89
CA ASN A 190 11.27 16.69 15.55
C ASN A 190 12.65 17.33 15.22
N PHE A 191 13.71 16.68 15.68
CA PHE A 191 15.11 17.08 15.60
C PHE A 191 15.47 18.39 16.31
N GLU A 192 14.60 18.93 17.16
CA GLU A 192 14.93 20.08 18.01
C GLU A 192 15.98 19.67 19.04
N GLY A 193 17.15 20.32 19.03
CA GLY A 193 18.32 19.95 19.84
C GLY A 193 19.16 18.80 19.27
N TYR A 194 18.80 18.29 18.09
CA TYR A 194 19.51 17.22 17.38
C TYR A 194 19.88 17.64 15.94
N GLU A 195 20.21 18.90 15.73
CA GLU A 195 20.44 19.50 14.40
C GLU A 195 21.53 18.76 13.61
N ARG A 196 22.49 18.12 14.30
CA ARG A 196 23.53 17.31 13.66
C ARG A 196 22.98 16.04 13.00
N LEU A 197 21.85 15.51 13.49
CA LEU A 197 21.23 14.29 12.98
C LEU A 197 20.22 14.58 11.86
N ARG A 198 19.86 15.82 11.67
CA ARG A 198 18.92 16.27 10.65
C ARG A 198 19.64 16.49 9.32
#